data_306f5eaed0004f392c07ac9b6259429f
#
_entry.id   306f5eaed0004f392c07ac9b6259429f
#
_cell.length_a   1.000
_cell.length_b   1.000
_cell.length_c   1.000
_cell.angle_alpha   90.00
_cell.angle_beta   90.00
_cell.angle_gamma   90.00
#
_symmetry.space_group_name_H-M   'P 1'
#
loop_
_entity.id
_entity.type
_entity.pdbx_description
1 polymer ?
#
loop_
_entity_poly.entity_id
_entity_poly.type
_entity_poly.pdbx_seq_one_letter_code
_entity_poly.pdbx_strand_id
1 'polypeptide(L)'
;MEIKIVNVKISVAQKLNLKSWVCRKYNIEESNIEEFRILRQAIDARKRNQVVYDYQFYLRLKSEIPTLLKHSEISLYISKPPVTYPQWKFPAPPVIVGFGPAGMFAALYLARCGAR
;
A
#
# COMPACT_ATOMS: atom_id res chain seq x y z
N MET A 1 -9.01 -2.00 15.62
CA MET A 1 -7.54 -2.01 15.44
C MET A 1 -7.21 -1.98 13.94
N GLU A 2 -6.26 -1.14 13.53
CA GLU A 2 -5.80 -1.11 12.14
C GLU A 2 -4.40 -1.73 12.03
N ILE A 3 -4.25 -2.70 11.12
CA ILE A 3 -3.00 -3.42 10.93
C ILE A 3 -2.57 -3.46 9.48
N LYS A 4 -1.26 -3.58 9.29
CA LYS A 4 -0.62 -3.85 8.01
C LYS A 4 0.07 -5.20 8.08
N ILE A 5 -0.15 -6.04 7.07
CA ILE A 5 0.53 -7.32 6.88
C ILE A 5 1.45 -7.19 5.66
N VAL A 6 2.72 -7.55 5.80
CA VAL A 6 3.73 -7.43 4.74
C VAL A 6 4.36 -8.78 4.42
N ASN A 7 5.07 -8.85 3.29
CA ASN A 7 5.83 -10.03 2.85
C ASN A 7 4.98 -11.31 2.70
N VAL A 8 3.71 -11.16 2.30
CA VAL A 8 2.83 -12.30 2.06
C VAL A 8 3.06 -12.85 0.67
N LYS A 9 3.71 -14.01 0.58
CA LYS A 9 4.02 -14.66 -0.70
C LYS A 9 3.01 -15.73 -1.04
N ILE A 10 2.38 -15.59 -2.21
CA ILE A 10 1.37 -16.52 -2.73
C ILE A 10 1.75 -16.88 -4.16
N SER A 11 1.75 -18.19 -4.49
CA SER A 11 2.05 -18.65 -5.85
C SER A 11 1.07 -18.03 -6.86
N VAL A 12 1.60 -17.59 -8.01
CA VAL A 12 0.77 -17.04 -9.11
C VAL A 12 -0.22 -18.07 -9.67
N ALA A 13 0.07 -19.35 -9.53
CA ALA A 13 -0.80 -20.44 -9.96
C ALA A 13 -2.03 -20.63 -9.04
N GLN A 14 -2.04 -20.08 -7.84
CA GLN A 14 -3.12 -20.24 -6.88
C GLN A 14 -4.16 -19.13 -7.05
N LYS A 15 -5.36 -19.51 -7.52
CA LYS A 15 -6.54 -18.64 -7.48
C LYS A 15 -7.17 -18.71 -6.08
N LEU A 16 -6.85 -17.76 -5.22
CA LEU A 16 -7.32 -17.71 -3.84
C LEU A 16 -8.20 -16.48 -3.59
N ASN A 17 -9.20 -16.66 -2.73
CA ASN A 17 -9.81 -15.52 -2.05
C ASN A 17 -8.82 -15.02 -0.99
N LEU A 18 -8.19 -13.88 -1.25
CA LEU A 18 -7.11 -13.34 -0.40
C LEU A 18 -7.60 -13.01 1.01
N LYS A 19 -8.82 -12.49 1.16
CA LYS A 19 -9.41 -12.19 2.47
C LYS A 19 -9.56 -13.47 3.30
N SER A 20 -10.20 -14.49 2.74
CA SER A 20 -10.39 -15.79 3.44
C SER A 20 -9.05 -16.50 3.71
N TRP A 21 -8.06 -16.31 2.84
CA TRP A 21 -6.72 -16.87 3.07
C TRP A 21 -6.04 -16.20 4.27
N VAL A 22 -6.11 -14.85 4.37
CA VAL A 22 -5.58 -14.10 5.51
C VAL A 22 -6.29 -14.49 6.80
N CYS A 23 -7.62 -14.61 6.77
CA CYS A 23 -8.41 -15.05 7.92
C CYS A 23 -7.91 -16.40 8.46
N ARG A 24 -7.73 -17.37 7.58
CA ARG A 24 -7.26 -18.72 7.97
C ARG A 24 -5.82 -18.72 8.48
N LYS A 25 -4.93 -17.99 7.80
CA LYS A 25 -3.51 -17.96 8.16
C LYS A 25 -3.27 -17.36 9.54
N TYR A 26 -3.99 -16.30 9.88
CA TYR A 26 -3.79 -15.54 11.12
C TYR A 26 -4.87 -15.78 12.17
N ASN A 27 -5.77 -16.75 11.92
CA ASN A 27 -6.88 -17.10 12.79
C ASN A 27 -7.75 -15.87 13.16
N ILE A 28 -8.13 -15.10 12.15
CA ILE A 28 -9.00 -13.93 12.27
C ILE A 28 -10.39 -14.34 11.78
N GLU A 29 -11.43 -14.11 12.58
CA GLU A 29 -12.79 -14.27 12.12
C GLU A 29 -13.13 -13.24 11.04
N GLU A 30 -13.73 -13.69 9.94
CA GLU A 30 -14.07 -12.81 8.82
C GLU A 30 -15.07 -11.72 9.24
N SER A 31 -15.98 -12.05 10.18
CA SER A 31 -16.94 -11.12 10.80
C SER A 31 -16.29 -9.97 11.55
N ASN A 32 -15.05 -10.16 12.04
CA ASN A 32 -14.27 -9.14 12.73
C ASN A 32 -13.56 -8.18 11.77
N ILE A 33 -13.50 -8.48 10.47
CA ILE A 33 -12.87 -7.60 9.49
C ILE A 33 -13.91 -6.60 8.96
N GLU A 34 -13.75 -5.34 9.36
CA GLU A 34 -14.56 -4.22 8.87
C GLU A 34 -14.11 -3.78 7.46
N GLU A 35 -12.80 -3.71 7.24
CA GLU A 35 -12.22 -3.32 5.96
C GLU A 35 -11.00 -4.18 5.62
N PHE A 36 -10.90 -4.59 4.35
CA PHE A 36 -9.76 -5.31 3.78
C PHE A 36 -9.30 -4.64 2.50
N ARG A 37 -8.04 -4.23 2.41
CA ARG A 37 -7.45 -3.64 1.20
C ARG A 37 -6.11 -4.28 0.86
N ILE A 38 -5.84 -4.40 -0.44
CA ILE A 38 -4.51 -4.70 -0.96
C ILE A 38 -3.76 -3.39 -1.09
N LEU A 39 -2.70 -3.20 -0.28
CA LEU A 39 -1.85 -2.01 -0.36
C LEU A 39 -0.80 -2.13 -1.46
N ARG A 40 -0.33 -3.35 -1.70
CA ARG A 40 0.68 -3.64 -2.71
C ARG A 40 0.51 -5.06 -3.22
N GLN A 41 0.68 -5.22 -4.53
CA GLN A 41 0.86 -6.51 -5.20
C GLN A 41 2.08 -6.37 -6.12
N ALA A 42 3.09 -7.19 -5.92
CA ALA A 42 4.28 -7.22 -6.76
C ALA A 42 4.57 -8.66 -7.18
N ILE A 43 5.22 -8.85 -8.31
CA ILE A 43 5.66 -10.16 -8.77
C ILE A 43 7.11 -10.36 -8.33
N ASP A 44 7.36 -11.46 -7.63
CA ASP A 44 8.72 -11.92 -7.31
C ASP A 44 9.04 -13.13 -8.20
N ALA A 45 9.85 -12.90 -9.23
CA ALA A 45 10.28 -13.89 -10.22
C ALA A 45 11.78 -14.21 -10.12
N ARG A 46 12.43 -13.88 -8.99
CA ARG A 46 13.87 -14.13 -8.79
C ARG A 46 14.23 -15.60 -8.84
N LYS A 47 13.31 -16.48 -8.47
CA LYS A 47 13.46 -17.93 -8.61
C LYS A 47 12.71 -18.41 -9.86
N ARG A 48 13.44 -18.91 -10.86
CA ARG A 48 12.92 -19.27 -12.19
C ARG A 48 11.72 -20.23 -12.17
N ASN A 49 11.68 -21.14 -11.21
CA ASN A 49 10.64 -22.16 -11.09
C ASN A 49 9.58 -21.84 -10.00
N GLN A 50 9.62 -20.66 -9.40
CA GLN A 50 8.77 -20.33 -8.27
C GLN A 50 8.40 -18.85 -8.31
N VAL A 51 7.56 -18.48 -9.28
CA VAL A 51 7.02 -17.12 -9.37
C VAL A 51 5.90 -16.96 -8.35
N VAL A 52 6.01 -15.92 -7.52
CA VAL A 52 5.02 -15.62 -6.49
C VAL A 52 4.60 -14.16 -6.56
N TYR A 53 3.39 -13.89 -6.12
CA TYR A 53 2.97 -12.55 -5.75
C TYR A 53 3.46 -12.24 -4.34
N ASP A 54 4.01 -11.05 -4.16
CA ASP A 54 4.32 -10.47 -2.84
C ASP A 54 3.27 -9.41 -2.53
N TYR A 55 2.43 -9.71 -1.55
CA TYR A 55 1.32 -8.87 -1.15
C TYR A 55 1.64 -8.08 0.12
N GLN A 56 1.04 -6.89 0.19
CA GLN A 56 0.86 -6.15 1.44
C GLN A 56 -0.63 -5.87 1.61
N PHE A 57 -1.16 -6.19 2.78
CA PHE A 57 -2.56 -5.99 3.11
C PHE A 57 -2.74 -4.96 4.22
N TYR A 58 -3.87 -4.27 4.17
CA TYR A 58 -4.40 -3.47 5.24
C TYR A 58 -5.70 -4.11 5.72
N LEU A 59 -5.84 -4.20 7.04
CA LEU A 59 -7.06 -4.64 7.67
C LEU A 59 -7.47 -3.65 8.76
N ARG A 60 -8.76 -3.31 8.77
CA ARG A 60 -9.41 -2.70 9.92
C ARG A 60 -10.24 -3.75 10.61
N LEU A 61 -9.93 -3.98 11.89
CA LEU A 61 -10.62 -4.95 12.73
C LEU A 61 -11.57 -4.22 13.69
N LYS A 62 -12.76 -4.79 13.89
CA LYS A 62 -13.77 -4.27 14.82
C LYS A 62 -13.30 -4.36 16.26
N SER A 63 -12.59 -5.43 16.62
CA SER A 63 -12.01 -5.64 17.94
C SER A 63 -10.48 -5.68 17.89
N GLU A 64 -9.85 -5.46 19.03
CA GLU A 64 -8.41 -5.58 19.16
C GLU A 64 -8.00 -7.04 19.36
N ILE A 65 -6.98 -7.48 18.63
CA ILE A 65 -6.36 -8.80 18.74
C ILE A 65 -4.85 -8.58 18.93
N PRO A 66 -4.37 -8.29 20.14
CA PRO A 66 -2.96 -7.98 20.38
C PRO A 66 -2.01 -9.11 20.02
N THR A 67 -2.49 -10.36 20.01
CA THR A 67 -1.70 -11.54 19.63
C THR A 67 -1.22 -11.50 18.19
N LEU A 68 -1.92 -10.78 17.30
CA LEU A 68 -1.49 -10.60 15.91
C LEU A 68 -0.14 -9.87 15.79
N LEU A 69 0.15 -8.96 16.71
CA LEU A 69 1.41 -8.20 16.71
C LEU A 69 2.64 -9.06 17.09
N LYS A 70 2.44 -10.31 17.49
CA LYS A 70 3.53 -11.27 17.69
C LYS A 70 4.10 -11.80 16.38
N HIS A 71 3.36 -11.70 15.28
CA HIS A 71 3.84 -12.06 13.96
C HIS A 71 4.74 -10.96 13.41
N SER A 72 5.96 -11.31 12.99
CA SER A 72 6.95 -10.35 12.47
C SER A 72 6.50 -9.60 11.22
N GLU A 73 5.59 -10.21 10.45
CA GLU A 73 5.01 -9.61 9.25
C GLU A 73 3.81 -8.68 9.52
N ILE A 74 3.33 -8.59 10.77
CA ILE A 74 2.18 -7.76 11.15
C ILE A 74 2.63 -6.57 12.01
N SER A 75 2.18 -5.40 11.65
CA SER A 75 2.40 -4.17 12.41
C SER A 75 1.13 -3.32 12.45
N LEU A 76 1.06 -2.40 13.40
CA LEU A 76 0.02 -1.38 13.39
C LEU A 76 0.13 -0.54 12.12
N TYR A 77 -1.01 -0.24 11.52
CA TYR A 77 -1.07 0.63 10.35
C TYR A 77 -1.06 2.10 10.80
N ILE A 78 -0.03 2.81 10.38
CA ILE A 78 0.07 4.25 10.59
C ILE A 78 -0.30 4.91 9.26
N SER A 79 -1.45 5.58 9.23
CA SER A 79 -1.86 6.38 8.08
C SER A 79 -0.86 7.50 7.85
N LYS A 80 -0.38 7.63 6.62
CA LYS A 80 0.42 8.80 6.27
C LYS A 80 -0.49 10.02 6.24
N PRO A 81 -0.05 11.14 6.83
CA PRO A 81 -0.82 12.38 6.72
C PRO A 81 -1.00 12.76 5.24
N PRO A 82 -2.09 13.42 4.89
CA PRO A 82 -2.29 13.91 3.54
C PRO A 82 -1.13 14.83 3.13
N VAL A 83 -0.67 14.66 1.90
CA VAL A 83 0.39 15.53 1.37
C VAL A 83 -0.18 16.93 1.21
N THR A 84 0.41 17.89 1.91
CA THR A 84 0.09 19.31 1.76
C THR A 84 1.04 19.95 0.76
N TYR A 85 0.51 20.73 -0.15
CA TYR A 85 1.30 21.43 -1.16
C TYR A 85 1.38 22.90 -0.78
N PRO A 86 2.60 23.51 -0.74
CA PRO A 86 2.74 24.96 -0.53
C PRO A 86 2.10 25.70 -1.72
N GLN A 87 1.51 26.85 -1.45
CA GLN A 87 0.91 27.66 -2.49
C GLN A 87 1.99 28.37 -3.32
N TRP A 88 1.85 28.32 -4.65
CA TRP A 88 2.74 29.05 -5.56
C TRP A 88 2.62 30.56 -5.34
N LYS A 89 3.73 31.24 -5.07
CA LYS A 89 3.75 32.67 -4.72
C LYS A 89 4.50 33.54 -5.74
N PHE A 90 5.03 32.94 -6.80
CA PHE A 90 5.79 33.69 -7.80
C PHE A 90 4.88 34.24 -8.91
N PRO A 91 5.15 35.46 -9.42
CA PRO A 91 4.32 36.08 -10.44
C PRO A 91 4.45 35.45 -11.82
N ALA A 92 5.59 34.81 -12.10
CA ALA A 92 5.84 34.16 -13.39
C ALA A 92 5.55 32.66 -13.32
N PRO A 93 4.99 32.08 -14.41
CA PRO A 93 4.80 30.64 -14.48
C PRO A 93 6.15 29.91 -14.50
N PRO A 94 6.26 28.74 -13.87
CA PRO A 94 7.46 27.93 -13.94
C PRO A 94 7.63 27.30 -15.34
N VAL A 95 8.86 27.20 -15.81
CA VAL A 95 9.19 26.51 -17.06
C VAL A 95 9.91 25.22 -16.73
N ILE A 96 9.41 24.10 -17.28
CA ILE A 96 10.01 22.79 -17.11
C ILE A 96 10.66 22.36 -18.42
N VAL A 97 11.96 22.17 -18.40
CA VAL A 97 12.72 21.70 -19.54
C VAL A 97 12.91 20.18 -19.45
N GLY A 98 12.33 19.45 -20.38
CA GLY A 98 12.35 17.99 -20.44
C GLY A 98 11.06 17.34 -19.92
N PHE A 99 10.61 16.29 -20.64
CA PHE A 99 9.38 15.55 -20.34
C PHE A 99 9.66 14.08 -19.96
N GLY A 100 10.78 13.85 -19.26
CA GLY A 100 11.07 12.57 -18.60
C GLY A 100 10.33 12.44 -17.27
N PRO A 101 10.50 11.33 -16.54
CA PRO A 101 9.81 11.10 -15.25
C PRO A 101 9.98 12.28 -14.27
N ALA A 102 11.17 12.84 -14.15
CA ALA A 102 11.46 13.97 -13.28
C ALA A 102 10.66 15.22 -13.69
N GLY A 103 10.62 15.54 -14.98
CA GLY A 103 9.87 16.69 -15.52
C GLY A 103 8.36 16.52 -15.32
N MET A 104 7.83 15.33 -15.56
CA MET A 104 6.40 15.04 -15.34
C MET A 104 5.99 15.19 -13.87
N PHE A 105 6.79 14.66 -12.94
CA PHE A 105 6.51 14.81 -11.51
C PHE A 105 6.70 16.24 -11.02
N ALA A 106 7.67 16.98 -11.54
CA ALA A 106 7.84 18.40 -11.25
C ALA A 106 6.61 19.20 -11.71
N ALA A 107 6.13 18.96 -12.94
CA ALA A 107 4.92 19.60 -13.47
C ALA A 107 3.70 19.31 -12.59
N LEU A 108 3.49 18.05 -12.22
CA LEU A 108 2.39 17.65 -11.36
C LEU A 108 2.47 18.31 -9.97
N TYR A 109 3.66 18.36 -9.37
CA TYR A 109 3.86 19.00 -8.08
C TYR A 109 3.57 20.49 -8.13
N LEU A 110 4.12 21.20 -9.11
CA LEU A 110 3.91 22.63 -9.30
C LEU A 110 2.44 22.96 -9.59
N ALA A 111 1.77 22.17 -10.42
CA ALA A 111 0.33 22.34 -10.66
C ALA A 111 -0.49 22.18 -9.36
N ARG A 112 -0.15 21.23 -8.51
CA ARG A 112 -0.78 21.05 -7.19
C ARG A 112 -0.48 22.20 -6.22
N CYS A 113 0.65 22.89 -6.41
CA CYS A 113 0.95 24.15 -5.70
C CYS A 113 0.17 25.36 -6.25
N GLY A 114 -0.60 25.20 -7.32
CA GLY A 114 -1.35 26.27 -7.97
C GLY A 114 -0.56 27.08 -9.00
N ALA A 115 0.60 26.61 -9.46
CA ALA A 115 1.31 27.19 -10.59
C ALA A 115 0.49 27.01 -11.89
N ARG A 116 0.50 28.02 -12.75
CA ARG A 116 -0.21 28.04 -14.04
C ARG A 116 0.79 28.14 -15.18
#